data_90cfc4e2116e40c1f41a276a1994fbdb
#
_entry.id   90cfc4e2116e40c1f41a276a1994fbdb
#
_cell.length_a   1.000
_cell.length_b   1.000
_cell.length_c   1.000
_cell.angle_alpha   90.00
_cell.angle_beta   90.00
_cell.angle_gamma   90.00
#
_symmetry.space_group_name_H-M   'P 1'
#
loop_
_entity.id
_entity.type
_entity.pdbx_description
1 polymer ?
#
loop_
_entity_poly.entity_id
_entity_poly.type
_entity_poly.pdbx_seq_one_letter_code
_entity_poly.pdbx_strand_id
1 'polypeptide(L)'
;KGDLYNKELLETRLFMSQDGRDISSLYMDRGYLFFQIIPVETSVIDHHINYQMRIIEGKQARVKRVIITGNTKTNDHVIRREIRTKPGDLFNRNDIIRTQRELAQLGYFNEQAFQVNPMPNPQDGTVDIEYVVEEKSSDQIELSGGYGGTGIDGRGRIIGTLGLTFNNFSTKNMFKKGAWTPLPGGDGQRLSIRAQTNGRFYQGYNFSFTEPWLGGKKPNSLSFWINHTALGNGYLPSNENYAGIAITGAGLGLGRRKKWPDDYFQAYYELGYQYYDVVDDTRFVIFTNGYANDVSLKYVLSRSSVSSPIYPQEGSTLKFTAKGTLPYSMFDGVDDYSGYTNQERYKYLEYYKLKFTGEYFFPLTMDKKLVLMSRFGFGFMGAYNQDKGLTPFDRFTLGGNGLTGVQQIGGQEIIALRGYEDDISSPGGDPLIAKYTMEMRYPISLNPQATFYVLAFAEAGNSFPSFRKFNPFNVKKSAGIGIRVFLPMFGMLGLDYGWGFDRLDPWSQGYYVGPSDQGVMQNGYYGKLNFTIGMNLGEL
;
A
#
# COMPACT_ATOMS: atom_id res chain seq x y z
N LYS A 1 -35.28 -5.30 22.09
CA LYS A 1 -36.52 -5.09 22.88
C LYS A 1 -36.33 -3.83 23.71
N GLY A 2 -37.35 -2.94 23.71
CA GLY A 2 -37.31 -1.70 24.49
C GLY A 2 -36.58 -0.52 23.84
N ASP A 3 -36.07 -0.68 22.62
CA ASP A 3 -35.43 0.38 21.86
C ASP A 3 -36.45 1.28 21.17
N LEU A 4 -36.05 2.52 20.86
CA LEU A 4 -36.87 3.42 20.08
C LEU A 4 -37.16 2.83 18.69
N TYR A 5 -38.43 2.86 18.29
CA TYR A 5 -38.86 2.37 16.98
C TYR A 5 -38.22 3.21 15.87
N ASN A 6 -37.46 2.55 15.01
CA ASN A 6 -36.94 3.11 13.77
C ASN A 6 -37.18 2.08 12.66
N LYS A 7 -38.04 2.43 11.70
CA LYS A 7 -38.42 1.56 10.59
C LYS A 7 -37.23 1.19 9.72
N GLU A 8 -36.39 2.15 9.38
CA GLU A 8 -35.21 1.96 8.54
C GLU A 8 -34.20 1.02 9.21
N LEU A 9 -33.97 1.19 10.52
CA LEU A 9 -33.11 0.30 11.29
C LEU A 9 -33.68 -1.12 11.36
N LEU A 10 -35.02 -1.27 11.54
CA LEU A 10 -35.65 -2.57 11.54
C LEU A 10 -35.50 -3.28 10.19
N GLU A 11 -35.78 -2.60 9.08
CA GLU A 11 -35.65 -3.13 7.72
C GLU A 11 -34.20 -3.50 7.43
N THR A 12 -33.23 -2.65 7.77
CA THR A 12 -31.78 -2.93 7.59
C THR A 12 -31.33 -4.16 8.38
N ARG A 13 -31.91 -4.41 9.56
CA ARG A 13 -31.59 -5.59 10.38
C ARG A 13 -32.27 -6.86 9.90
N LEU A 14 -33.39 -6.74 9.21
CA LEU A 14 -34.14 -7.89 8.68
C LEU A 14 -33.67 -8.28 7.28
N PHE A 15 -33.44 -7.29 6.41
CA PHE A 15 -33.25 -7.50 4.98
C PHE A 15 -31.96 -6.91 4.44
N MET A 16 -31.23 -7.71 3.71
CA MET A 16 -30.18 -7.33 2.75
C MET A 16 -29.30 -6.13 3.14
N SER A 17 -28.82 -6.07 4.37
CA SER A 17 -27.87 -5.02 4.75
C SER A 17 -26.58 -5.14 3.92
N GLN A 18 -25.97 -4.02 3.61
CA GLN A 18 -24.72 -4.00 2.83
C GLN A 18 -23.55 -4.65 3.58
N ASP A 19 -23.59 -4.66 4.91
CA ASP A 19 -22.57 -5.27 5.76
C ASP A 19 -22.80 -6.78 6.02
N GLY A 20 -23.90 -7.35 5.49
CA GLY A 20 -24.24 -8.77 5.65
C GLY A 20 -24.61 -9.19 7.08
N ARG A 21 -24.94 -8.23 7.97
CA ARG A 21 -25.28 -8.48 9.38
C ARG A 21 -26.77 -8.54 9.66
N ASP A 22 -27.57 -8.70 8.63
CA ASP A 22 -29.01 -8.86 8.72
C ASP A 22 -29.42 -10.34 8.84
N ILE A 23 -30.65 -10.56 9.25
CA ILE A 23 -31.17 -11.93 9.43
C ILE A 23 -31.24 -12.68 8.09
N SER A 24 -31.65 -12.03 7.00
CA SER A 24 -31.72 -12.70 5.70
C SER A 24 -30.36 -13.19 5.22
N SER A 25 -29.27 -12.47 5.52
CA SER A 25 -27.91 -12.89 5.18
C SER A 25 -27.50 -14.17 5.90
N LEU A 26 -27.89 -14.37 7.17
CA LEU A 26 -27.58 -15.60 7.91
C LEU A 26 -28.14 -16.86 7.23
N TYR A 27 -29.29 -16.74 6.59
CA TYR A 27 -29.91 -17.84 5.85
C TYR A 27 -29.36 -17.95 4.43
N MET A 28 -29.23 -16.85 3.71
CA MET A 28 -28.72 -16.82 2.34
C MET A 28 -27.27 -17.30 2.25
N ASP A 29 -26.45 -17.06 3.28
CA ASP A 29 -25.07 -17.58 3.35
C ASP A 29 -24.98 -19.09 3.58
N ARG A 30 -26.12 -19.72 3.89
CA ARG A 30 -26.27 -21.17 4.07
C ARG A 30 -27.09 -21.86 2.97
N GLY A 31 -27.33 -21.15 1.87
CA GLY A 31 -28.04 -21.69 0.71
C GLY A 31 -29.54 -21.44 0.65
N TYR A 32 -30.13 -20.82 1.65
CA TYR A 32 -31.59 -20.56 1.68
C TYR A 32 -31.96 -19.32 0.86
N LEU A 33 -31.81 -19.42 -0.46
CA LEU A 33 -32.09 -18.33 -1.40
C LEU A 33 -33.58 -17.89 -1.35
N PHE A 34 -34.49 -18.83 -1.06
CA PHE A 34 -35.92 -18.58 -1.01
C PHE A 34 -36.42 -18.14 0.37
N PHE A 35 -35.50 -17.83 1.28
CA PHE A 35 -35.80 -17.34 2.62
C PHE A 35 -36.60 -16.04 2.58
N GLN A 36 -37.66 -15.98 3.40
CA GLN A 36 -38.46 -14.78 3.61
C GLN A 36 -38.69 -14.56 5.11
N ILE A 37 -38.61 -13.32 5.54
CA ILE A 37 -39.01 -12.89 6.87
C ILE A 37 -40.01 -11.75 6.73
N ILE A 38 -41.17 -11.90 7.40
CA ILE A 38 -42.27 -10.96 7.30
C ILE A 38 -42.52 -10.41 8.71
N PRO A 39 -42.17 -9.15 8.99
CA PRO A 39 -42.53 -8.51 10.26
C PRO A 39 -44.01 -8.14 10.22
N VAL A 40 -44.83 -8.75 11.06
CA VAL A 40 -46.25 -8.46 11.22
C VAL A 40 -46.46 -7.72 12.53
N GLU A 41 -46.94 -6.49 12.47
CA GLU A 41 -47.36 -5.73 13.64
C GLU A 41 -48.59 -6.38 14.25
N THR A 42 -48.52 -6.79 15.50
CA THR A 42 -49.61 -7.49 16.18
C THR A 42 -50.41 -6.60 17.12
N SER A 43 -49.75 -5.65 17.77
CA SER A 43 -50.41 -4.70 18.66
C SER A 43 -49.56 -3.49 18.98
N VAL A 44 -50.18 -2.38 19.31
CA VAL A 44 -49.55 -1.18 19.88
C VAL A 44 -50.17 -0.94 21.24
N ILE A 45 -49.42 -1.14 22.31
CA ILE A 45 -49.88 -1.00 23.69
C ILE A 45 -48.89 -0.11 24.45
N ASP A 46 -49.37 0.92 25.12
CA ASP A 46 -48.58 1.85 25.94
C ASP A 46 -47.32 2.37 25.20
N HIS A 47 -47.49 2.84 23.97
CA HIS A 47 -46.41 3.30 23.09
C HIS A 47 -45.39 2.21 22.68
N HIS A 48 -45.69 0.94 22.92
CA HIS A 48 -44.86 -0.19 22.49
C HIS A 48 -45.48 -0.91 21.30
N ILE A 49 -44.68 -1.12 20.25
CA ILE A 49 -45.09 -1.86 19.05
C ILE A 49 -44.61 -3.31 19.18
N ASN A 50 -45.54 -4.26 19.13
CA ASN A 50 -45.24 -5.68 19.16
C ASN A 50 -45.23 -6.25 17.75
N TYR A 51 -44.13 -6.91 17.36
CA TYR A 51 -43.95 -7.56 16.07
C TYR A 51 -43.92 -9.09 16.20
N GLN A 52 -44.65 -9.77 15.34
CA GLN A 52 -44.50 -11.20 15.08
C GLN A 52 -43.64 -11.39 13.83
N MET A 53 -42.46 -11.97 13.96
CA MET A 53 -41.59 -12.29 12.85
C MET A 53 -41.99 -13.65 12.26
N ARG A 54 -42.59 -13.65 11.05
CA ARG A 54 -42.92 -14.88 10.34
C ARG A 54 -41.78 -15.24 9.41
N ILE A 55 -41.23 -16.44 9.61
CA ILE A 55 -40.06 -16.93 8.88
C ILE A 55 -40.49 -18.07 7.97
N ILE A 56 -40.13 -17.98 6.69
CA ILE A 56 -40.28 -19.02 5.69
C ILE A 56 -38.88 -19.33 5.15
N GLU A 57 -38.34 -20.48 5.52
CA GLU A 57 -36.94 -20.84 5.16
C GLU A 57 -36.83 -21.25 3.68
N GLY A 58 -37.77 -22.01 3.17
CA GLY A 58 -37.72 -22.57 1.83
C GLY A 58 -36.71 -23.71 1.71
N LYS A 59 -36.38 -24.11 0.48
CA LYS A 59 -35.35 -25.12 0.19
C LYS A 59 -34.01 -24.45 -0.05
N GLN A 60 -32.90 -25.16 0.28
CA GLN A 60 -31.58 -24.72 -0.12
C GLN A 60 -31.42 -24.79 -1.64
N ALA A 61 -30.83 -23.75 -2.21
CA ALA A 61 -30.51 -23.66 -3.64
C ALA A 61 -29.04 -23.97 -3.88
N ARG A 62 -28.76 -24.64 -5.01
CA ARG A 62 -27.40 -24.88 -5.50
C ARG A 62 -27.15 -24.08 -6.78
N VAL A 63 -25.93 -23.59 -6.92
CA VAL A 63 -25.50 -22.92 -8.15
C VAL A 63 -25.43 -23.94 -9.28
N LYS A 64 -26.19 -23.72 -10.36
CA LYS A 64 -26.19 -24.58 -11.55
C LYS A 64 -25.20 -24.10 -12.59
N ARG A 65 -25.25 -22.82 -12.91
CA ARG A 65 -24.35 -22.18 -13.90
C ARG A 65 -23.91 -20.81 -13.43
N VAL A 66 -22.70 -20.44 -13.87
CA VAL A 66 -22.18 -19.08 -13.73
C VAL A 66 -21.96 -18.50 -15.13
N ILE A 67 -22.66 -17.42 -15.42
CA ILE A 67 -22.64 -16.73 -16.69
C ILE A 67 -21.90 -15.40 -16.52
N ILE A 68 -21.05 -15.03 -17.47
CA ILE A 68 -20.32 -13.76 -17.47
C ILE A 68 -20.68 -13.03 -18.75
N THR A 69 -21.05 -11.76 -18.64
CA THR A 69 -21.43 -10.92 -19.78
C THR A 69 -20.76 -9.54 -19.67
N GLY A 70 -20.45 -8.94 -20.84
CA GLY A 70 -19.86 -7.60 -20.92
C GLY A 70 -18.34 -7.54 -20.98
N ASN A 71 -17.64 -8.67 -20.88
CA ASN A 71 -16.19 -8.75 -21.06
C ASN A 71 -15.82 -8.89 -22.55
N THR A 72 -15.32 -7.82 -23.14
CA THR A 72 -14.93 -7.78 -24.55
C THR A 72 -13.42 -7.93 -24.78
N LYS A 73 -12.62 -7.40 -23.87
CA LYS A 73 -11.14 -7.45 -23.90
C LYS A 73 -10.58 -8.48 -22.94
N THR A 74 -11.16 -8.56 -21.74
CA THR A 74 -10.71 -9.46 -20.68
C THR A 74 -11.20 -10.88 -20.97
N ASN A 75 -10.29 -11.81 -21.00
CA ASN A 75 -10.62 -13.23 -21.22
C ASN A 75 -11.45 -13.79 -20.04
N ASP A 76 -12.40 -14.66 -20.36
CA ASP A 76 -13.33 -15.29 -19.43
C ASP A 76 -12.64 -15.93 -18.22
N HIS A 77 -11.51 -16.60 -18.45
CA HIS A 77 -10.75 -17.26 -17.40
C HIS A 77 -10.21 -16.29 -16.33
N VAL A 78 -9.97 -15.02 -16.69
CA VAL A 78 -9.51 -13.98 -15.76
C VAL A 78 -10.60 -13.62 -14.76
N ILE A 79 -11.85 -13.57 -15.21
CA ILE A 79 -13.00 -13.28 -14.37
C ILE A 79 -13.36 -14.52 -13.56
N ARG A 80 -13.47 -15.69 -14.22
CA ARG A 80 -13.86 -16.96 -13.56
C ARG A 80 -12.96 -17.36 -12.40
N ARG A 81 -11.67 -17.09 -12.49
CA ARG A 81 -10.72 -17.43 -11.41
C ARG A 81 -10.93 -16.62 -10.12
N GLU A 82 -11.56 -15.44 -10.22
CA GLU A 82 -11.89 -14.59 -9.07
C GLU A 82 -13.32 -14.85 -8.54
N ILE A 83 -14.17 -15.57 -9.30
CA ILE A 83 -15.53 -15.92 -8.88
C ILE A 83 -15.47 -17.05 -7.84
N ARG A 84 -16.11 -16.81 -6.69
CA ARG A 84 -16.18 -17.75 -5.57
C ARG A 84 -17.33 -18.72 -5.69
N THR A 85 -18.44 -18.30 -6.29
CA THR A 85 -19.61 -19.16 -6.54
C THR A 85 -19.32 -20.11 -7.69
N LYS A 86 -19.24 -21.42 -7.41
CA LYS A 86 -18.96 -22.44 -8.42
C LYS A 86 -20.17 -23.31 -8.67
N PRO A 87 -20.36 -23.82 -9.90
CA PRO A 87 -21.40 -24.82 -10.16
C PRO A 87 -21.29 -26.01 -9.20
N GLY A 88 -22.44 -26.38 -8.58
CA GLY A 88 -22.54 -27.42 -7.57
C GLY A 88 -22.46 -26.95 -6.13
N ASP A 89 -21.89 -25.78 -5.85
CA ASP A 89 -21.83 -25.20 -4.49
C ASP A 89 -23.24 -24.77 -4.03
N LEU A 90 -23.44 -24.71 -2.72
CA LEU A 90 -24.63 -24.06 -2.16
C LEU A 90 -24.59 -22.56 -2.47
N PHE A 91 -25.75 -21.98 -2.72
CA PHE A 91 -25.87 -20.53 -2.84
C PHE A 91 -25.35 -19.85 -1.58
N ASN A 92 -24.52 -18.82 -1.77
CA ASN A 92 -23.94 -18.05 -0.67
C ASN A 92 -23.88 -16.58 -1.08
N ARG A 93 -24.63 -15.73 -0.38
CA ARG A 93 -24.68 -14.29 -0.65
C ARG A 93 -23.34 -13.61 -0.36
N ASN A 94 -22.66 -14.01 0.71
CA ASN A 94 -21.37 -13.44 1.07
C ASN A 94 -20.31 -13.72 -0.02
N ASP A 95 -20.34 -14.92 -0.63
CA ASP A 95 -19.45 -15.25 -1.75
C ASP A 95 -19.71 -14.38 -2.99
N ILE A 96 -20.96 -13.99 -3.24
CA ILE A 96 -21.31 -13.04 -4.30
C ILE A 96 -20.74 -11.66 -3.99
N ILE A 97 -20.96 -11.13 -2.79
CA ILE A 97 -20.44 -9.84 -2.36
C ILE A 97 -18.90 -9.82 -2.42
N ARG A 98 -18.26 -10.89 -1.99
CA ARG A 98 -16.82 -11.03 -2.08
C ARG A 98 -16.32 -11.11 -3.52
N THR A 99 -16.99 -11.84 -4.38
CA THR A 99 -16.69 -11.87 -5.81
C THR A 99 -16.75 -10.47 -6.41
N GLN A 100 -17.80 -9.69 -6.09
CA GLN A 100 -17.91 -8.30 -6.53
C GLN A 100 -16.68 -7.47 -6.10
N ARG A 101 -16.28 -7.57 -4.84
CA ARG A 101 -15.11 -6.84 -4.30
C ARG A 101 -13.80 -7.29 -4.99
N GLU A 102 -13.63 -8.60 -5.20
CA GLU A 102 -12.43 -9.14 -5.86
C GLU A 102 -12.35 -8.69 -7.32
N LEU A 103 -13.47 -8.69 -8.05
CA LEU A 103 -13.52 -8.18 -9.42
C LEU A 103 -13.31 -6.65 -9.49
N ALA A 104 -13.85 -5.90 -8.54
CA ALA A 104 -13.62 -4.46 -8.43
C ALA A 104 -12.12 -4.14 -8.18
N GLN A 105 -11.46 -4.92 -7.33
CA GLN A 105 -10.02 -4.76 -7.04
C GLN A 105 -9.10 -5.03 -8.23
N LEU A 106 -9.56 -5.76 -9.25
CA LEU A 106 -8.79 -5.92 -10.48
C LEU A 106 -8.60 -4.59 -11.23
N GLY A 107 -9.51 -3.63 -11.05
CA GLY A 107 -9.45 -2.32 -11.68
C GLY A 107 -9.81 -2.31 -13.17
N TYR A 108 -10.28 -3.42 -13.74
CA TYR A 108 -10.65 -3.55 -15.16
C TYR A 108 -12.09 -3.16 -15.44
N PHE A 109 -12.93 -3.14 -14.42
CA PHE A 109 -14.37 -3.00 -14.53
C PHE A 109 -14.89 -1.75 -13.84
N ASN A 110 -15.98 -1.20 -14.38
CA ASN A 110 -16.72 -0.11 -13.78
C ASN A 110 -17.56 -0.64 -12.61
N GLU A 111 -17.16 -0.27 -11.39
CA GLU A 111 -17.79 -0.75 -10.16
C GLU A 111 -19.27 -0.35 -10.06
N GLN A 112 -19.66 0.79 -10.65
CA GLN A 112 -21.04 1.29 -10.62
C GLN A 112 -21.96 0.54 -11.58
N ALA A 113 -21.42 0.00 -12.67
CA ALA A 113 -22.16 -0.77 -13.67
C ALA A 113 -22.18 -2.27 -13.37
N PHE A 114 -21.49 -2.69 -12.29
CA PHE A 114 -21.41 -4.09 -11.93
C PHE A 114 -22.74 -4.61 -11.38
N GLN A 115 -23.31 -5.63 -12.02
CA GLN A 115 -24.57 -6.24 -11.60
C GLN A 115 -24.40 -7.75 -11.42
N VAL A 116 -25.08 -8.28 -10.43
CA VAL A 116 -25.22 -9.73 -10.26
C VAL A 116 -26.68 -10.09 -10.25
N ASN A 117 -27.07 -10.94 -11.18
CA ASN A 117 -28.44 -11.37 -11.40
C ASN A 117 -28.58 -12.85 -11.03
N PRO A 118 -28.96 -13.20 -9.80
CA PRO A 118 -29.37 -14.56 -9.47
C PRO A 118 -30.69 -14.88 -10.16
N MET A 119 -30.71 -15.93 -10.93
CA MET A 119 -31.93 -16.46 -11.62
C MET A 119 -32.34 -17.77 -10.96
N PRO A 120 -33.20 -17.73 -9.93
CA PRO A 120 -33.56 -18.93 -9.18
C PRO A 120 -34.55 -19.79 -9.98
N ASN A 121 -34.39 -21.10 -9.88
CA ASN A 121 -35.35 -22.07 -10.34
C ASN A 121 -35.91 -22.85 -9.12
N PRO A 122 -37.11 -22.46 -8.62
CA PRO A 122 -37.70 -23.11 -7.45
C PRO A 122 -38.09 -24.58 -7.66
N GLN A 123 -38.31 -25.01 -8.92
CA GLN A 123 -38.71 -26.38 -9.23
C GLN A 123 -37.63 -27.39 -8.94
N ASP A 124 -36.41 -27.11 -9.38
CA ASP A 124 -35.26 -28.01 -9.20
C ASP A 124 -34.31 -27.58 -8.04
N GLY A 125 -34.64 -26.48 -7.34
CA GLY A 125 -33.81 -25.98 -6.22
C GLY A 125 -32.44 -25.46 -6.66
N THR A 126 -32.35 -24.94 -7.89
CA THR A 126 -31.10 -24.42 -8.43
C THR A 126 -31.17 -22.92 -8.71
N VAL A 127 -29.98 -22.31 -8.92
CA VAL A 127 -29.86 -20.91 -9.31
C VAL A 127 -28.77 -20.77 -10.36
N ASP A 128 -29.07 -20.08 -11.45
CA ASP A 128 -28.06 -19.56 -12.36
C ASP A 128 -27.64 -18.17 -11.87
N ILE A 129 -26.35 -17.88 -11.86
CA ILE A 129 -25.82 -16.58 -11.43
C ILE A 129 -25.14 -15.91 -12.62
N GLU A 130 -25.69 -14.78 -13.04
CA GLU A 130 -25.09 -13.96 -14.09
C GLU A 130 -24.32 -12.79 -13.46
N TYR A 131 -23.04 -12.66 -13.82
CA TYR A 131 -22.19 -11.52 -13.51
C TYR A 131 -22.08 -10.63 -14.74
N VAL A 132 -22.71 -9.47 -14.68
CA VAL A 132 -22.65 -8.46 -15.73
C VAL A 132 -21.54 -7.49 -15.38
N VAL A 133 -20.55 -7.35 -16.24
CA VAL A 133 -19.42 -6.44 -16.07
C VAL A 133 -19.40 -5.42 -17.22
N GLU A 134 -18.91 -4.23 -16.93
CA GLU A 134 -18.60 -3.21 -17.94
C GLU A 134 -17.11 -2.89 -17.85
N GLU A 135 -16.38 -3.11 -18.95
CA GLU A 135 -14.95 -2.86 -18.98
C GLU A 135 -14.65 -1.36 -19.03
N LYS A 136 -13.68 -0.93 -18.23
CA LYS A 136 -13.10 0.41 -18.28
C LYS A 136 -11.63 0.35 -18.67
N SER A 137 -11.07 1.48 -19.10
CA SER A 137 -9.64 1.58 -19.29
C SER A 137 -8.94 1.37 -17.95
N SER A 138 -8.08 0.38 -17.87
CA SER A 138 -7.30 0.02 -16.68
C SER A 138 -5.84 0.44 -16.79
N ASP A 139 -5.42 0.85 -17.98
CA ASP A 139 -4.07 1.33 -18.22
C ASP A 139 -3.91 2.73 -17.64
N GLN A 140 -2.80 2.95 -16.97
CA GLN A 140 -2.52 4.19 -16.28
C GLN A 140 -1.25 4.82 -16.85
N ILE A 141 -1.35 6.09 -17.16
CA ILE A 141 -0.22 6.95 -17.50
C ILE A 141 -0.01 7.86 -16.29
N GLU A 142 1.12 7.72 -15.63
CA GLU A 142 1.53 8.64 -14.58
C GLU A 142 2.43 9.70 -15.22
N LEU A 143 1.96 10.93 -15.22
CA LEU A 143 2.77 12.09 -15.56
C LEU A 143 2.70 13.03 -14.36
N SER A 144 3.75 13.09 -13.59
CA SER A 144 3.76 13.87 -12.36
C SER A 144 5.04 14.65 -12.19
N GLY A 145 4.95 15.76 -11.45
CA GLY A 145 6.08 16.52 -10.99
C GLY A 145 5.96 16.78 -9.50
N GLY A 146 6.95 16.38 -8.72
CA GLY A 146 7.03 16.62 -7.28
C GLY A 146 8.17 17.58 -6.95
N TYR A 147 7.98 18.44 -5.96
CA TYR A 147 9.06 19.22 -5.36
C TYR A 147 9.45 18.56 -4.05
N GLY A 148 10.70 18.21 -3.93
CA GLY A 148 11.21 17.56 -2.72
C GLY A 148 12.55 16.90 -2.97
N GLY A 149 13.06 16.26 -1.94
CA GLY A 149 14.38 15.64 -1.95
C GLY A 149 15.48 16.67 -1.71
N THR A 150 16.28 16.38 -0.73
CA THR A 150 17.55 17.05 -0.58
C THR A 150 18.53 16.40 -1.55
N GLY A 151 18.88 17.12 -2.62
CA GLY A 151 20.10 16.80 -3.34
C GLY A 151 21.29 16.77 -2.35
N ILE A 152 22.44 16.25 -2.77
CA ILE A 152 23.68 16.30 -1.97
C ILE A 152 24.00 17.74 -1.49
N ASP A 153 23.48 18.74 -2.17
CA ASP A 153 23.62 20.18 -1.87
C ASP A 153 22.51 20.75 -0.94
N GLY A 154 21.63 19.92 -0.38
CA GLY A 154 20.56 20.33 0.53
C GLY A 154 19.42 21.11 -0.12
N ARG A 155 19.40 21.29 -1.44
CA ARG A 155 18.36 22.07 -2.14
C ARG A 155 17.25 21.17 -2.61
N GLY A 156 16.01 21.56 -2.31
CA GLY A 156 14.82 20.94 -2.88
C GLY A 156 14.72 21.16 -4.40
N ARG A 157 14.31 20.14 -5.13
CA ARG A 157 14.25 20.15 -6.60
C ARG A 157 12.94 19.56 -7.11
N ILE A 158 12.58 19.95 -8.33
CA ILE A 158 11.44 19.33 -9.03
C ILE A 158 11.90 18.01 -9.65
N ILE A 159 11.21 16.93 -9.31
CA ILE A 159 11.40 15.61 -9.93
C ILE A 159 10.22 15.35 -10.86
N GLY A 160 10.50 15.12 -12.13
CA GLY A 160 9.51 14.66 -13.10
C GLY A 160 9.41 13.14 -13.06
N THR A 161 8.20 12.62 -13.14
CA THR A 161 7.91 11.18 -13.24
C THR A 161 7.09 10.90 -14.49
N LEU A 162 7.49 9.90 -15.25
CA LEU A 162 6.71 9.27 -16.29
C LEU A 162 6.54 7.79 -15.95
N GLY A 163 5.31 7.36 -15.75
CA GLY A 163 4.96 5.97 -15.47
C GLY A 163 3.93 5.45 -16.46
N LEU A 164 4.12 4.23 -16.92
CA LEU A 164 3.17 3.50 -17.74
C LEU A 164 2.85 2.19 -17.03
N THR A 165 1.60 1.99 -16.69
CA THR A 165 1.14 0.75 -16.04
C THR A 165 -0.01 0.15 -16.84
N PHE A 166 0.19 -1.07 -17.30
CA PHE A 166 -0.76 -1.87 -18.04
C PHE A 166 -1.29 -2.97 -17.11
N ASN A 167 -2.55 -2.85 -16.70
CA ASN A 167 -3.10 -3.73 -15.66
C ASN A 167 -3.74 -5.01 -16.20
N ASN A 168 -4.09 -5.06 -17.47
CA ASN A 168 -4.69 -6.24 -18.10
C ASN A 168 -3.82 -6.73 -19.27
N PHE A 169 -2.51 -6.76 -19.07
CA PHE A 169 -1.55 -7.17 -20.10
C PHE A 169 -1.66 -8.67 -20.42
N SER A 170 -1.28 -9.05 -21.64
CA SER A 170 -1.22 -10.44 -22.09
C SER A 170 0.09 -10.75 -22.81
N THR A 171 0.97 -11.48 -22.17
CA THR A 171 2.19 -12.00 -22.81
C THR A 171 1.89 -12.98 -23.94
N LYS A 172 0.80 -13.74 -23.84
CA LYS A 172 0.37 -14.68 -24.90
C LYS A 172 -0.04 -13.98 -26.18
N ASN A 173 -0.63 -12.78 -26.05
CA ASN A 173 -1.09 -11.99 -27.18
C ASN A 173 0.02 -11.12 -27.78
N MET A 174 1.16 -10.94 -27.08
CA MET A 174 2.25 -10.06 -27.49
C MET A 174 2.81 -10.39 -28.89
N PHE A 175 2.77 -11.66 -29.27
CA PHE A 175 3.26 -12.13 -30.58
C PHE A 175 2.15 -12.31 -31.63
N LYS A 176 0.89 -12.01 -31.30
CA LYS A 176 -0.22 -12.11 -32.25
C LYS A 176 -0.30 -10.86 -33.11
N LYS A 177 -0.46 -11.07 -34.40
CA LYS A 177 -0.66 -9.99 -35.37
C LYS A 177 -1.95 -9.23 -35.05
N GLY A 178 -1.87 -7.90 -34.94
CA GLY A 178 -3.03 -7.05 -34.59
C GLY A 178 -3.35 -6.91 -33.10
N ALA A 179 -2.63 -7.58 -32.21
CA ALA A 179 -2.87 -7.47 -30.76
C ALA A 179 -2.39 -6.13 -30.16
N TRP A 180 -1.55 -5.38 -30.87
CA TRP A 180 -1.02 -4.08 -30.44
C TRP A 180 -1.98 -2.93 -30.81
N THR A 181 -3.16 -2.90 -30.18
CA THR A 181 -4.19 -1.87 -30.37
C THR A 181 -4.79 -1.36 -29.05
N PRO A 182 -4.14 -0.49 -28.30
CA PRO A 182 -2.74 -0.05 -28.37
C PRO A 182 -1.74 -1.09 -27.82
N LEU A 183 -2.18 -2.00 -26.94
CA LEU A 183 -1.36 -3.01 -26.28
C LEU A 183 -2.06 -4.36 -26.17
N PRO A 184 -1.28 -5.47 -26.19
CA PRO A 184 -1.83 -6.80 -26.02
C PRO A 184 -2.38 -6.98 -24.61
N GLY A 185 -3.70 -7.12 -24.51
CA GLY A 185 -4.41 -7.26 -23.23
C GLY A 185 -5.23 -8.53 -23.14
N GLY A 186 -5.84 -8.75 -21.97
CA GLY A 186 -6.86 -9.77 -21.73
C GLY A 186 -6.52 -10.87 -20.73
N ASP A 187 -5.26 -11.05 -20.33
CA ASP A 187 -4.86 -12.13 -19.39
C ASP A 187 -4.71 -11.66 -17.92
N GLY A 188 -4.93 -10.38 -17.67
CA GLY A 188 -4.89 -9.84 -16.30
C GLY A 188 -3.47 -9.75 -15.72
N GLN A 189 -2.44 -9.78 -16.55
CA GLN A 189 -1.07 -9.54 -16.13
C GLN A 189 -0.83 -8.04 -15.95
N ARG A 190 0.11 -7.70 -15.07
CA ARG A 190 0.49 -6.30 -14.83
C ARG A 190 1.91 -6.05 -15.33
N LEU A 191 2.06 -5.06 -16.18
CA LEU A 191 3.34 -4.55 -16.65
C LEU A 191 3.46 -3.09 -16.27
N SER A 192 4.55 -2.70 -15.61
CA SER A 192 4.80 -1.31 -15.24
C SER A 192 6.21 -0.89 -15.64
N ILE A 193 6.32 0.28 -16.25
CA ILE A 193 7.57 0.93 -16.60
C ILE A 193 7.51 2.34 -16.02
N ARG A 194 8.50 2.73 -15.25
CA ARG A 194 8.54 4.03 -14.60
C ARG A 194 9.91 4.66 -14.74
N ALA A 195 9.93 5.92 -15.14
CA ALA A 195 11.13 6.74 -15.19
C ALA A 195 10.90 8.02 -14.36
N GLN A 196 11.88 8.35 -13.53
CA GLN A 196 11.86 9.55 -12.71
C GLN A 196 13.18 10.29 -12.89
N THR A 197 13.13 11.61 -13.00
CA THR A 197 14.35 12.39 -13.14
C THR A 197 14.17 13.83 -12.69
N ASN A 198 15.23 14.42 -12.17
CA ASN A 198 15.43 15.86 -12.07
C ASN A 198 16.73 16.29 -12.81
N GLY A 199 17.00 15.63 -13.92
CA GLY A 199 18.20 15.85 -14.71
C GLY A 199 19.39 15.03 -14.18
N ARG A 200 20.46 15.69 -13.78
CA ARG A 200 21.71 15.02 -13.37
C ARG A 200 21.79 14.69 -11.89
N PHE A 201 20.87 15.22 -11.08
CA PHE A 201 20.90 15.00 -9.63
C PHE A 201 20.22 13.71 -9.20
N TYR A 202 19.12 13.37 -9.88
CA TYR A 202 18.37 12.15 -9.61
C TYR A 202 17.87 11.54 -10.91
N GLN A 203 18.08 10.24 -11.05
CA GLN A 203 17.53 9.41 -12.12
C GLN A 203 17.09 8.08 -11.52
N GLY A 204 15.89 7.67 -11.85
CA GLY A 204 15.32 6.39 -11.38
C GLY A 204 14.57 5.72 -12.51
N TYR A 205 14.86 4.46 -12.76
CA TYR A 205 14.18 3.62 -13.74
C TYR A 205 13.71 2.35 -13.05
N ASN A 206 12.45 2.01 -13.25
CA ASN A 206 11.87 0.79 -12.70
C ASN A 206 11.07 0.07 -13.79
N PHE A 207 11.28 -1.21 -13.88
CA PHE A 207 10.50 -2.15 -14.68
C PHE A 207 9.95 -3.21 -13.74
N SER A 208 8.66 -3.51 -13.83
CA SER A 208 8.06 -4.62 -13.10
C SER A 208 7.00 -5.34 -13.92
N PHE A 209 6.98 -6.65 -13.76
CA PHE A 209 5.99 -7.54 -14.35
C PHE A 209 5.40 -8.45 -13.28
N THR A 210 4.09 -8.66 -13.32
CA THR A 210 3.40 -9.57 -12.39
C THR A 210 2.38 -10.44 -13.14
N GLU A 211 2.53 -11.75 -13.01
CA GLU A 211 1.51 -12.75 -13.35
C GLU A 211 0.74 -13.09 -12.06
N PRO A 212 -0.53 -12.69 -11.91
CA PRO A 212 -1.27 -12.88 -10.65
C PRO A 212 -1.74 -14.32 -10.42
N TRP A 213 -1.78 -15.15 -11.46
CA TRP A 213 -2.25 -16.54 -11.39
C TRP A 213 -1.28 -17.50 -12.10
N LEU A 214 -0.08 -17.62 -11.58
CA LEU A 214 0.94 -18.52 -12.13
C LEU A 214 0.40 -19.94 -12.31
N GLY A 215 0.38 -20.42 -13.55
CA GLY A 215 -0.17 -21.71 -13.92
C GLY A 215 -1.71 -21.77 -13.97
N GLY A 216 -2.44 -20.69 -13.74
CA GLY A 216 -3.89 -20.53 -13.95
C GLY A 216 -4.81 -21.28 -12.98
N LYS A 217 -4.28 -22.12 -12.08
CA LYS A 217 -5.08 -22.99 -11.20
C LYS A 217 -5.26 -22.47 -9.77
N LYS A 218 -4.31 -21.68 -9.29
CA LYS A 218 -4.29 -21.17 -7.91
C LYS A 218 -3.89 -19.70 -7.92
N PRO A 219 -4.36 -18.89 -6.96
CA PRO A 219 -4.00 -17.49 -6.83
C PRO A 219 -2.57 -17.32 -6.28
N ASN A 220 -1.60 -17.87 -7.01
CA ASN A 220 -0.19 -17.67 -6.74
C ASN A 220 0.34 -16.66 -7.77
N SER A 221 0.91 -15.57 -7.33
CA SER A 221 1.48 -14.57 -8.21
C SER A 221 2.99 -14.80 -8.38
N LEU A 222 3.48 -14.54 -9.57
CA LEU A 222 4.90 -14.41 -9.87
C LEU A 222 5.17 -12.96 -10.24
N SER A 223 6.12 -12.32 -9.57
CA SER A 223 6.57 -10.98 -9.91
C SER A 223 8.06 -10.95 -10.21
N PHE A 224 8.43 -10.07 -11.12
CA PHE A 224 9.80 -9.78 -11.47
C PHE A 224 9.97 -8.27 -11.54
N TRP A 225 11.08 -7.75 -11.02
CA TRP A 225 11.39 -6.34 -11.12
C TRP A 225 12.88 -6.11 -11.39
N ILE A 226 13.16 -5.01 -12.08
CA ILE A 226 14.50 -4.45 -12.27
C ILE A 226 14.40 -2.97 -11.95
N ASN A 227 15.38 -2.43 -11.24
CA ASN A 227 15.48 -1.01 -10.99
C ASN A 227 16.92 -0.52 -11.16
N HIS A 228 17.03 0.74 -11.52
CA HIS A 228 18.27 1.51 -11.46
C HIS A 228 17.96 2.90 -10.92
N THR A 229 18.69 3.31 -9.89
CA THR A 229 18.52 4.65 -9.29
C THR A 229 19.90 5.26 -9.14
N ALA A 230 20.07 6.48 -9.61
CA ALA A 230 21.30 7.26 -9.41
C ALA A 230 20.96 8.60 -8.76
N LEU A 231 21.68 8.96 -7.73
CA LEU A 231 21.59 10.22 -7.01
C LEU A 231 22.99 10.83 -6.91
N GLY A 232 23.17 12.00 -7.51
CA GLY A 232 24.46 12.66 -7.59
C GLY A 232 24.40 14.15 -7.26
N ASN A 233 25.57 14.78 -7.26
CA ASN A 233 25.76 16.22 -7.01
C ASN A 233 25.58 17.11 -8.27
N GLY A 234 25.15 16.51 -9.40
CA GLY A 234 24.90 17.23 -10.66
C GLY A 234 26.06 17.25 -11.64
N TYR A 235 27.25 16.79 -11.24
CA TYR A 235 28.33 16.51 -12.18
C TYR A 235 28.10 15.17 -12.90
N LEU A 236 28.73 14.99 -14.04
CA LEU A 236 28.75 13.68 -14.73
C LEU A 236 29.69 12.72 -14.00
N PRO A 237 29.45 11.41 -14.05
CA PRO A 237 30.32 10.41 -13.43
C PRO A 237 31.79 10.43 -13.91
N SER A 238 32.04 11.02 -15.09
CA SER A 238 33.41 11.22 -15.64
C SER A 238 34.14 12.44 -15.09
N ASN A 239 33.49 13.27 -14.27
CA ASN A 239 34.05 14.47 -13.69
C ASN A 239 34.74 14.15 -12.34
N GLU A 240 35.93 14.69 -12.10
CA GLU A 240 36.68 14.49 -10.84
C GLU A 240 35.91 14.95 -9.58
N ASN A 241 35.00 15.92 -9.71
CA ASN A 241 34.15 16.40 -8.62
C ASN A 241 32.82 15.67 -8.50
N TYR A 242 32.65 14.54 -9.20
CA TYR A 242 31.44 13.76 -9.07
C TYR A 242 31.35 13.12 -7.68
N ALA A 243 30.18 13.28 -7.04
CA ALA A 243 29.83 12.60 -5.80
C ALA A 243 28.40 12.07 -5.91
N GLY A 244 28.18 10.82 -5.53
CA GLY A 244 26.87 10.23 -5.63
C GLY A 244 26.81 8.74 -5.34
N ILE A 245 25.61 8.19 -5.44
CA ILE A 245 25.32 6.77 -5.31
C ILE A 245 24.47 6.28 -6.49
N ALA A 246 24.85 5.15 -7.05
CA ALA A 246 24.04 4.40 -8.01
C ALA A 246 23.65 3.04 -7.41
N ILE A 247 22.38 2.69 -7.54
CA ILE A 247 21.81 1.42 -7.04
C ILE A 247 21.14 0.71 -8.20
N THR A 248 21.63 -0.48 -8.54
CA THR A 248 21.02 -1.32 -9.56
C THR A 248 20.56 -2.62 -8.94
N GLY A 249 19.33 -3.00 -9.18
CA GLY A 249 18.77 -4.19 -8.56
C GLY A 249 17.81 -4.96 -9.44
N ALA A 250 17.61 -6.22 -9.09
CA ALA A 250 16.61 -7.10 -9.68
C ALA A 250 16.05 -8.04 -8.61
N GLY A 251 14.82 -8.48 -8.80
CA GLY A 251 14.22 -9.42 -7.86
C GLY A 251 13.13 -10.27 -8.49
N LEU A 252 12.95 -11.43 -7.88
CA LEU A 252 11.92 -12.40 -8.23
C LEU A 252 11.06 -12.69 -7.01
N GLY A 253 9.74 -12.53 -7.14
CA GLY A 253 8.81 -12.68 -6.04
C GLY A 253 7.71 -13.69 -6.32
N LEU A 254 7.29 -14.40 -5.28
CA LEU A 254 6.18 -15.35 -5.28
C LEU A 254 5.16 -14.95 -4.24
N GLY A 255 3.95 -14.60 -4.68
CA GLY A 255 2.81 -14.30 -3.82
C GLY A 255 1.86 -15.48 -3.69
N ARG A 256 1.25 -15.65 -2.52
CA ARG A 256 0.28 -16.70 -2.26
C ARG A 256 -0.83 -16.21 -1.34
N ARG A 257 -2.09 -16.31 -1.77
CA ARG A 257 -3.25 -16.14 -0.87
C ARG A 257 -3.31 -17.29 0.12
N LYS A 258 -3.53 -16.95 1.38
CA LYS A 258 -3.75 -17.93 2.47
C LYS A 258 -5.26 -18.08 2.71
N LYS A 259 -5.66 -19.25 3.18
CA LYS A 259 -7.05 -19.50 3.59
C LYS A 259 -7.23 -19.45 5.11
N TRP A 260 -6.15 -19.55 5.85
CA TRP A 260 -6.13 -19.54 7.31
C TRP A 260 -5.14 -18.48 7.82
N PRO A 261 -5.47 -17.71 8.86
CA PRO A 261 -6.68 -17.75 9.73
C PRO A 261 -7.95 -17.28 9.04
N ASP A 262 -7.85 -16.38 8.07
CA ASP A 262 -8.92 -15.97 7.15
C ASP A 262 -8.34 -15.79 5.74
N ASP A 263 -9.19 -15.62 4.75
CA ASP A 263 -8.80 -15.54 3.35
C ASP A 263 -8.42 -14.12 2.87
N TYR A 264 -8.28 -13.17 3.80
CA TYR A 264 -7.69 -11.85 3.56
C TYR A 264 -6.16 -11.86 3.67
N PHE A 265 -5.56 -12.96 4.20
CA PHE A 265 -4.12 -13.09 4.32
C PHE A 265 -3.43 -13.42 3.00
N GLN A 266 -2.33 -12.73 2.77
CA GLN A 266 -1.41 -12.98 1.65
C GLN A 266 0.01 -13.09 2.18
N ALA A 267 0.76 -14.07 1.66
CA ALA A 267 2.18 -14.22 1.91
C ALA A 267 2.95 -13.97 0.61
N TYR A 268 4.03 -13.20 0.69
CA TYR A 268 4.91 -12.89 -0.43
C TYR A 268 6.34 -13.17 -0.04
N TYR A 269 7.05 -13.87 -0.92
CA TYR A 269 8.45 -14.24 -0.79
C TYR A 269 9.22 -13.61 -1.94
N GLU A 270 10.33 -12.98 -1.68
CA GLU A 270 11.14 -12.33 -2.70
C GLU A 270 12.61 -12.65 -2.50
N LEU A 271 13.27 -13.05 -3.57
CA LEU A 271 14.73 -13.07 -3.68
C LEU A 271 15.13 -11.80 -4.43
N GLY A 272 15.92 -10.96 -3.79
CA GLY A 272 16.40 -9.69 -4.32
C GLY A 272 17.92 -9.64 -4.38
N TYR A 273 18.42 -8.94 -5.38
CA TYR A 273 19.81 -8.54 -5.50
C TYR A 273 19.87 -7.05 -5.76
N GLN A 274 20.75 -6.35 -5.02
CA GLN A 274 21.04 -4.94 -5.26
C GLN A 274 22.56 -4.73 -5.23
N TYR A 275 23.03 -3.95 -6.17
CA TYR A 275 24.41 -3.49 -6.28
C TYR A 275 24.43 -1.99 -6.01
N TYR A 276 25.22 -1.60 -5.05
CA TYR A 276 25.44 -0.21 -4.66
C TYR A 276 26.82 0.22 -5.17
N ASP A 277 26.88 1.37 -5.82
CA ASP A 277 28.11 2.01 -6.25
C ASP A 277 28.13 3.43 -5.70
N VAL A 278 29.11 3.73 -4.88
CA VAL A 278 29.21 4.99 -4.11
C VAL A 278 30.53 5.67 -4.46
N VAL A 279 30.45 6.93 -4.85
CA VAL A 279 31.59 7.77 -5.21
C VAL A 279 31.51 9.06 -4.40
N ASP A 280 32.47 9.28 -3.51
CA ASP A 280 32.65 10.46 -2.66
C ASP A 280 31.35 11.00 -1.98
N ASP A 281 30.45 10.08 -1.66
CA ASP A 281 29.16 10.42 -1.06
C ASP A 281 29.24 10.48 0.47
N THR A 282 29.33 11.69 1.00
CA THR A 282 29.48 11.96 2.44
C THR A 282 28.19 11.74 3.26
N ARG A 283 27.05 11.48 2.63
CA ARG A 283 25.81 11.14 3.35
C ARG A 283 25.95 9.83 4.13
N PHE A 284 26.78 8.91 3.64
CA PHE A 284 27.12 7.69 4.35
C PHE A 284 28.42 7.88 5.13
N VAL A 285 28.29 8.21 6.39
CA VAL A 285 29.43 8.58 7.26
C VAL A 285 30.56 7.54 7.28
N ILE A 286 30.20 6.25 7.13
CA ILE A 286 31.14 5.13 7.22
C ILE A 286 31.44 4.47 5.87
N PHE A 287 30.81 4.87 4.77
CA PHE A 287 30.99 4.27 3.44
C PHE A 287 30.86 5.31 2.35
N THR A 288 31.89 6.14 2.18
CA THR A 288 31.88 7.26 1.24
C THR A 288 32.32 6.88 -0.18
N ASN A 289 33.05 5.79 -0.33
CA ASN A 289 33.54 5.30 -1.62
C ASN A 289 33.50 3.77 -1.66
N GLY A 290 33.19 3.22 -2.83
CA GLY A 290 33.27 1.81 -3.12
C GLY A 290 31.97 1.19 -3.55
N TYR A 291 31.89 -0.12 -3.55
CA TYR A 291 30.71 -0.87 -3.96
C TYR A 291 30.27 -1.90 -2.91
N ALA A 292 28.99 -2.19 -2.89
CA ALA A 292 28.41 -3.20 -1.99
C ALA A 292 27.36 -4.05 -2.72
N ASN A 293 27.25 -5.30 -2.30
CA ASN A 293 26.27 -6.26 -2.83
C ASN A 293 25.29 -6.65 -1.72
N ASP A 294 24.00 -6.55 -2.00
CA ASP A 294 22.90 -7.00 -1.14
C ASP A 294 22.18 -8.18 -1.83
N VAL A 295 22.37 -9.37 -1.34
CA VAL A 295 21.57 -10.54 -1.72
C VAL A 295 20.64 -10.84 -0.56
N SER A 296 19.37 -10.60 -0.74
CA SER A 296 18.41 -10.67 0.35
C SER A 296 17.20 -11.54 0.04
N LEU A 297 16.69 -12.19 1.09
CA LEU A 297 15.40 -12.83 1.12
C LEU A 297 14.43 -11.95 1.89
N LYS A 298 13.28 -11.67 1.29
CA LYS A 298 12.21 -10.89 1.92
C LYS A 298 10.95 -11.71 2.01
N TYR A 299 10.36 -11.73 3.18
CA TYR A 299 9.04 -12.30 3.46
C TYR A 299 8.09 -11.19 3.88
N VAL A 300 6.91 -11.15 3.27
CA VAL A 300 5.85 -10.23 3.64
C VAL A 300 4.59 -11.02 3.92
N LEU A 301 4.04 -10.87 5.11
CA LEU A 301 2.71 -11.33 5.48
C LEU A 301 1.80 -10.12 5.60
N SER A 302 0.76 -10.06 4.78
CA SER A 302 -0.20 -8.97 4.80
C SER A 302 -1.62 -9.48 4.93
N ARG A 303 -2.47 -8.69 5.58
CA ARG A 303 -3.91 -8.88 5.67
C ARG A 303 -4.58 -7.57 5.37
N SER A 304 -5.52 -7.57 4.43
CA SER A 304 -6.28 -6.36 4.10
C SER A 304 -7.76 -6.69 3.95
N SER A 305 -8.57 -6.07 4.80
CA SER A 305 -10.03 -6.19 4.81
C SER A 305 -10.74 -4.85 4.57
N VAL A 306 -10.02 -3.87 4.01
CA VAL A 306 -10.57 -2.53 3.75
C VAL A 306 -11.70 -2.57 2.73
N SER A 307 -12.69 -1.70 2.92
CA SER A 307 -13.90 -1.64 2.08
C SER A 307 -13.65 -1.05 0.69
N SER A 308 -12.66 -0.17 0.55
CA SER A 308 -12.32 0.51 -0.71
C SER A 308 -10.82 0.85 -0.73
N PRO A 309 -10.15 0.81 -1.90
CA PRO A 309 -8.74 1.16 -2.00
C PRO A 309 -8.48 2.68 -1.92
N ILE A 310 -9.44 3.53 -2.35
CA ILE A 310 -9.22 4.99 -2.44
C ILE A 310 -9.70 5.70 -1.17
N TYR A 311 -10.90 5.39 -0.73
CA TYR A 311 -11.50 5.95 0.48
C TYR A 311 -12.04 4.82 1.35
N PRO A 312 -11.18 4.13 2.13
CA PRO A 312 -11.64 3.10 3.06
C PRO A 312 -12.52 3.72 4.15
N GLN A 313 -13.73 3.19 4.29
CA GLN A 313 -14.68 3.61 5.33
C GLN A 313 -14.61 2.71 6.56
N GLU A 314 -14.21 1.46 6.35
CA GLU A 314 -14.09 0.45 7.40
C GLU A 314 -13.07 -0.62 7.00
N GLY A 315 -12.62 -1.39 7.98
CA GLY A 315 -11.68 -2.48 7.79
C GLY A 315 -10.29 -2.17 8.33
N SER A 316 -9.37 -3.08 8.06
CA SER A 316 -7.99 -2.96 8.55
C SER A 316 -6.99 -3.52 7.56
N THR A 317 -5.77 -2.99 7.63
CA THR A 317 -4.60 -3.54 6.95
C THR A 317 -3.53 -3.82 7.98
N LEU A 318 -2.98 -5.03 7.96
CA LEU A 318 -1.82 -5.42 8.77
C LEU A 318 -0.74 -5.93 7.83
N LYS A 319 0.51 -5.53 8.05
CA LYS A 319 1.64 -5.98 7.24
C LYS A 319 2.85 -6.22 8.13
N PHE A 320 3.39 -7.41 8.04
CA PHE A 320 4.67 -7.79 8.62
C PHE A 320 5.66 -8.06 7.50
N THR A 321 6.84 -7.46 7.57
CA THR A 321 7.92 -7.67 6.62
C THR A 321 9.16 -8.12 7.38
N ALA A 322 9.76 -9.21 6.93
CA ALA A 322 11.06 -9.68 7.36
C ALA A 322 11.99 -9.74 6.14
N LYS A 323 13.09 -9.01 6.16
CA LYS A 323 14.16 -9.05 5.16
C LYS A 323 15.44 -9.51 5.86
N GLY A 324 16.18 -10.39 5.22
CA GLY A 324 17.48 -10.83 5.73
C GLY A 324 18.42 -11.12 4.58
N THR A 325 19.67 -10.73 4.73
CA THR A 325 20.76 -11.09 3.82
C THR A 325 21.38 -12.43 4.24
N LEU A 326 22.25 -12.98 3.41
CA LEU A 326 23.02 -14.15 3.81
C LEU A 326 24.06 -13.76 4.88
N PRO A 327 24.27 -14.59 5.92
CA PRO A 327 25.25 -14.35 6.97
C PRO A 327 26.66 -14.73 6.49
N TYR A 328 27.24 -13.93 5.62
CA TYR A 328 28.54 -14.21 4.97
C TYR A 328 29.66 -14.39 5.98
N SER A 329 29.65 -13.62 7.09
CA SER A 329 30.63 -13.71 8.17
C SER A 329 30.68 -15.06 8.88
N MET A 330 29.66 -15.91 8.71
CA MET A 330 29.68 -17.28 9.23
C MET A 330 30.48 -18.23 8.35
N PHE A 331 30.80 -17.84 7.11
CA PHE A 331 31.39 -18.71 6.10
C PHE A 331 32.74 -18.20 5.57
N ASP A 332 33.13 -16.97 5.85
CA ASP A 332 34.35 -16.35 5.32
C ASP A 332 35.61 -16.65 6.15
N GLY A 333 35.47 -17.26 7.34
CA GLY A 333 36.56 -17.63 8.21
C GLY A 333 37.30 -16.46 8.88
N VAL A 334 36.65 -15.29 8.94
CA VAL A 334 37.18 -14.07 9.55
C VAL A 334 36.61 -13.90 10.96
N ASP A 335 37.46 -13.98 11.97
CA ASP A 335 37.10 -13.78 13.38
C ASP A 335 37.08 -12.32 13.81
N ASP A 336 37.91 -11.46 13.17
CA ASP A 336 38.03 -10.03 13.51
C ASP A 336 38.05 -9.15 12.25
N TYR A 337 37.14 -8.21 12.18
CA TYR A 337 37.05 -7.24 11.09
C TYR A 337 37.68 -5.88 11.38
N SER A 338 38.38 -5.71 12.52
CA SER A 338 38.97 -4.42 12.94
C SER A 338 40.03 -3.90 11.98
N GLY A 339 40.80 -4.81 11.33
CA GLY A 339 41.82 -4.48 10.35
C GLY A 339 41.32 -4.27 8.91
N TYR A 340 40.03 -4.48 8.65
CA TYR A 340 39.44 -4.37 7.30
C TYR A 340 39.03 -2.94 6.99
N THR A 341 39.25 -2.51 5.75
CA THR A 341 38.66 -1.26 5.23
C THR A 341 37.16 -1.36 5.16
N ASN A 342 36.46 -0.21 5.15
CA ASN A 342 34.99 -0.20 5.01
C ASN A 342 34.54 -0.86 3.71
N GLN A 343 35.31 -0.73 2.60
CA GLN A 343 35.04 -1.41 1.34
C GLN A 343 35.08 -2.94 1.47
N GLU A 344 36.07 -3.49 2.15
CA GLU A 344 36.19 -4.94 2.36
C GLU A 344 35.10 -5.45 3.30
N ARG A 345 34.82 -4.71 4.38
CA ARG A 345 33.84 -5.04 5.41
C ARG A 345 32.40 -5.10 4.84
N TYR A 346 32.03 -4.14 3.98
CA TYR A 346 30.68 -4.00 3.44
C TYR A 346 30.54 -4.45 1.99
N LYS A 347 31.53 -5.13 1.41
CA LYS A 347 31.46 -5.70 0.07
C LYS A 347 30.21 -6.59 -0.15
N TYR A 348 29.86 -7.37 0.85
CA TYR A 348 28.61 -8.13 0.95
C TYR A 348 27.88 -7.69 2.21
N LEU A 349 26.69 -7.10 2.03
CA LEU A 349 25.90 -6.57 3.13
C LEU A 349 25.32 -7.69 3.97
N GLU A 350 25.34 -7.50 5.29
CA GLU A 350 24.93 -8.50 6.25
C GLU A 350 24.07 -7.86 7.34
N TYR A 351 22.74 -8.10 7.26
CA TYR A 351 21.76 -7.53 8.19
C TYR A 351 20.42 -8.25 8.12
N TYR A 352 19.62 -8.05 9.14
CA TYR A 352 18.20 -8.35 9.12
C TYR A 352 17.39 -7.07 9.37
N LYS A 353 16.17 -7.02 8.80
CA LYS A 353 15.24 -5.90 8.93
C LYS A 353 13.84 -6.43 9.10
N LEU A 354 13.20 -5.99 10.18
CA LEU A 354 11.82 -6.35 10.50
C LEU A 354 10.98 -5.09 10.48
N LYS A 355 9.81 -5.14 9.83
CA LYS A 355 8.84 -4.04 9.86
C LYS A 355 7.46 -4.59 10.19
N PHE A 356 6.72 -3.83 10.97
CA PHE A 356 5.35 -4.12 11.32
C PHE A 356 4.51 -2.86 11.17
N THR A 357 3.46 -2.92 10.35
CA THR A 357 2.54 -1.81 10.14
C THR A 357 1.11 -2.27 10.32
N GLY A 358 0.29 -1.41 10.88
CA GLY A 358 -1.14 -1.65 11.02
C GLY A 358 -1.94 -0.39 10.75
N GLU A 359 -3.03 -0.53 10.03
CA GLU A 359 -4.01 0.52 9.78
C GLU A 359 -5.40 0.02 10.15
N TYR A 360 -6.19 0.89 10.71
CA TYR A 360 -7.57 0.62 11.06
C TYR A 360 -8.44 1.81 10.67
N PHE A 361 -9.55 1.51 9.99
CA PHE A 361 -10.54 2.49 9.55
C PHE A 361 -11.84 2.27 10.31
N PHE A 362 -12.29 3.30 10.99
CA PHE A 362 -13.48 3.27 11.82
C PHE A 362 -14.45 4.40 11.42
N PRO A 363 -15.67 4.07 10.94
CA PRO A 363 -16.69 5.07 10.65
C PRO A 363 -17.22 5.67 11.95
N LEU A 364 -17.18 7.00 12.07
CA LEU A 364 -17.67 7.73 13.24
C LEU A 364 -19.16 8.11 13.10
N THR A 365 -19.70 8.09 11.88
CA THR A 365 -21.10 8.43 11.58
C THR A 365 -21.82 7.25 10.96
N MET A 366 -23.15 7.19 11.11
CA MET A 366 -23.96 6.10 10.55
C MET A 366 -23.93 6.06 9.02
N ASP A 367 -23.81 7.21 8.35
CA ASP A 367 -23.66 7.32 6.90
C ASP A 367 -22.26 6.98 6.42
N LYS A 368 -21.36 6.57 7.33
CA LYS A 368 -19.96 6.19 7.11
C LYS A 368 -19.15 7.26 6.36
N LYS A 369 -19.58 8.54 6.39
CA LYS A 369 -18.85 9.60 5.73
C LYS A 369 -17.65 10.04 6.56
N LEU A 370 -17.84 10.33 7.85
CA LEU A 370 -16.74 10.69 8.72
C LEU A 370 -16.00 9.42 9.19
N VAL A 371 -14.71 9.32 8.82
CA VAL A 371 -13.89 8.14 9.12
C VAL A 371 -12.68 8.54 9.93
N LEU A 372 -12.43 7.81 11.01
CA LEU A 372 -11.17 7.87 11.75
C LEU A 372 -10.25 6.77 11.23
N MET A 373 -9.09 7.14 10.70
CA MET A 373 -7.99 6.24 10.38
C MET A 373 -6.94 6.32 11.48
N SER A 374 -6.51 5.18 11.97
CA SER A 374 -5.38 5.05 12.89
C SER A 374 -4.34 4.13 12.27
N ARG A 375 -3.09 4.58 12.21
CA ARG A 375 -1.95 3.82 11.68
C ARG A 375 -0.83 3.80 12.69
N PHE A 376 -0.13 2.69 12.77
CA PHE A 376 1.13 2.57 13.48
C PHE A 376 2.13 1.77 12.66
N GLY A 377 3.40 2.07 12.85
CA GLY A 377 4.49 1.39 12.17
C GLY A 377 5.74 1.33 13.03
N PHE A 378 6.39 0.16 13.00
CA PHE A 378 7.66 -0.09 13.67
C PHE A 378 8.63 -0.72 12.69
N GLY A 379 9.88 -0.25 12.72
CA GLY A 379 10.98 -0.81 11.95
C GLY A 379 12.17 -1.10 12.85
N PHE A 380 12.77 -2.26 12.65
CA PHE A 380 13.92 -2.74 13.41
C PHE A 380 14.94 -3.33 12.45
N MET A 381 16.19 -2.94 12.60
CA MET A 381 17.31 -3.42 11.80
C MET A 381 18.48 -3.80 12.71
N GLY A 382 19.15 -4.90 12.41
CA GLY A 382 20.30 -5.37 13.16
C GLY A 382 21.31 -6.11 12.30
N ALA A 383 22.53 -6.22 12.79
CA ALA A 383 23.58 -7.01 12.18
C ALA A 383 23.63 -8.41 12.81
N TYR A 384 23.97 -9.43 12.03
CA TYR A 384 24.22 -10.78 12.54
C TYR A 384 25.56 -10.82 13.29
N ASN A 385 26.58 -10.16 12.73
CA ASN A 385 27.90 -10.04 13.32
C ASN A 385 28.13 -8.59 13.79
N GLN A 386 28.40 -8.42 15.11
CA GLN A 386 28.58 -7.11 15.71
C GLN A 386 29.94 -6.49 15.35
N ASP A 387 30.98 -7.31 15.11
CA ASP A 387 32.31 -6.84 14.75
C ASP A 387 32.36 -6.33 13.31
N LYS A 388 31.58 -6.96 12.42
CA LYS A 388 31.36 -6.46 11.07
C LYS A 388 30.54 -5.15 11.09
N GLY A 389 29.64 -5.03 12.05
CA GLY A 389 28.81 -3.85 12.26
C GLY A 389 27.57 -3.80 11.36
N LEU A 390 26.73 -2.82 11.63
CA LEU A 390 25.50 -2.60 10.88
C LEU A 390 25.80 -1.96 9.53
N THR A 391 25.15 -2.47 8.45
CA THR A 391 25.23 -1.90 7.10
C THR A 391 24.98 -0.39 7.09
N PRO A 392 25.73 0.39 6.27
CA PRO A 392 25.45 1.82 6.07
C PRO A 392 24.18 2.08 5.24
N PHE A 393 23.67 1.06 4.53
CA PHE A 393 22.52 1.16 3.66
C PHE A 393 21.25 0.59 4.29
N ASP A 394 20.11 0.92 3.68
CA ASP A 394 18.76 0.44 4.04
C ASP A 394 18.28 0.85 5.43
N ARG A 395 18.95 1.84 6.05
CA ARG A 395 18.55 2.43 7.34
C ARG A 395 17.33 3.32 7.17
N PHE A 396 16.65 3.57 8.27
CA PHE A 396 15.48 4.45 8.30
C PHE A 396 15.90 5.91 8.46
N THR A 397 15.29 6.77 7.65
CA THR A 397 15.33 8.22 7.84
C THR A 397 13.91 8.72 8.08
N LEU A 398 13.76 9.66 9.01
CA LEU A 398 12.48 10.21 9.40
C LEU A 398 12.43 11.70 9.07
N GLY A 399 11.32 12.15 8.50
CA GLY A 399 11.06 13.57 8.26
C GLY A 399 10.52 13.87 6.87
N GLY A 400 10.17 15.13 6.65
CA GLY A 400 9.66 15.62 5.38
C GLY A 400 8.32 15.04 4.96
N ASN A 401 8.07 15.10 3.67
CA ASN A 401 6.84 14.61 3.05
C ASN A 401 7.02 13.26 2.35
N GLY A 402 8.22 12.70 2.38
CA GLY A 402 8.54 11.51 1.58
C GLY A 402 8.23 11.78 0.11
N LEU A 403 9.20 11.70 -0.76
CA LEU A 403 8.91 11.81 -2.20
C LEU A 403 8.02 10.64 -2.59
N THR A 404 6.88 10.96 -3.12
CA THR A 404 5.86 10.01 -3.50
C THR A 404 6.40 8.97 -4.48
N GLY A 405 6.26 7.72 -4.10
CA GLY A 405 6.69 6.59 -4.91
C GLY A 405 8.19 6.28 -4.87
N VAL A 406 8.98 6.99 -4.09
CA VAL A 406 10.40 6.68 -3.86
C VAL A 406 10.58 6.36 -2.38
N GLN A 407 10.42 5.10 -2.02
CA GLN A 407 10.62 4.63 -0.64
C GLN A 407 12.10 4.59 -0.23
N GLN A 408 12.99 4.54 -1.22
CA GLN A 408 14.43 4.54 -1.01
C GLN A 408 15.08 5.59 -1.89
N ILE A 409 15.67 6.61 -1.29
CA ILE A 409 16.55 7.55 -1.97
C ILE A 409 17.97 7.35 -1.45
N GLY A 410 18.88 7.08 -2.39
CA GLY A 410 20.28 6.94 -2.03
C GLY A 410 20.57 5.81 -1.04
N GLY A 411 19.81 4.69 -1.11
CA GLY A 411 20.05 3.52 -0.26
C GLY A 411 19.50 3.62 1.17
N GLN A 412 18.63 4.59 1.47
CA GLN A 412 17.96 4.75 2.76
C GLN A 412 16.45 4.66 2.61
N GLU A 413 15.76 4.15 3.62
CA GLU A 413 14.30 4.09 3.64
C GLU A 413 13.72 5.34 4.30
N ILE A 414 13.00 6.15 3.52
CA ILE A 414 12.46 7.44 3.97
C ILE A 414 11.05 7.25 4.52
N ILE A 415 10.86 7.68 5.76
CA ILE A 415 9.57 7.67 6.46
C ILE A 415 9.11 9.10 6.68
N ALA A 416 8.03 9.50 6.05
CA ALA A 416 7.50 10.85 6.16
C ALA A 416 7.02 11.17 7.59
N LEU A 417 7.28 12.38 8.05
CA LEU A 417 6.67 12.98 9.24
C LEU A 417 6.27 14.41 8.90
N ARG A 418 4.99 14.61 8.63
CA ARG A 418 4.46 15.90 8.16
C ARG A 418 4.68 16.99 9.21
N GLY A 419 5.09 18.18 8.76
CA GLY A 419 5.39 19.31 9.64
C GLY A 419 6.84 19.38 10.11
N TYR A 420 7.70 18.42 9.71
CA TYR A 420 9.14 18.44 9.98
C TYR A 420 9.96 18.60 8.70
N GLU A 421 11.24 18.94 8.87
CA GLU A 421 12.22 18.98 7.79
C GLU A 421 12.51 17.58 7.25
N ASP A 422 13.07 17.52 6.04
CA ASP A 422 13.55 16.27 5.48
C ASP A 422 14.74 15.79 6.31
N ASP A 423 14.73 14.51 6.69
CA ASP A 423 15.77 13.84 7.47
C ASP A 423 16.11 14.51 8.82
N ILE A 424 15.30 14.20 9.82
CA ILE A 424 15.53 14.56 11.23
C ILE A 424 16.14 13.41 12.05
N SER A 425 16.71 12.40 11.36
CA SER A 425 17.38 11.24 11.93
C SER A 425 18.85 11.52 12.22
N SER A 426 19.56 10.54 12.75
CA SER A 426 21.03 10.59 12.84
C SER A 426 21.66 10.59 11.44
N PRO A 427 22.83 11.22 11.25
CA PRO A 427 23.54 11.17 9.97
C PRO A 427 23.72 9.73 9.46
N GLY A 428 23.30 9.48 8.21
CA GLY A 428 23.31 8.15 7.61
C GLY A 428 22.12 7.26 7.99
N GLY A 429 21.11 7.80 8.67
CA GLY A 429 19.89 7.08 9.09
C GLY A 429 20.07 6.21 10.33
N ASP A 430 18.96 5.80 10.89
CA ASP A 430 18.87 5.02 12.14
C ASP A 430 18.39 3.59 11.88
N PRO A 431 18.78 2.62 12.69
CA PRO A 431 18.34 1.23 12.57
C PRO A 431 16.93 0.96 13.10
N LEU A 432 16.35 1.87 13.85
CA LEU A 432 15.06 1.67 14.51
C LEU A 432 14.17 2.87 14.26
N ILE A 433 12.88 2.60 14.09
CA ILE A 433 11.88 3.65 13.90
C ILE A 433 10.55 3.24 14.53
N ALA A 434 9.83 4.24 15.03
CA ALA A 434 8.44 4.12 15.46
C ALA A 434 7.64 5.31 14.92
N LYS A 435 6.46 5.04 14.35
CA LYS A 435 5.56 6.07 13.83
C LYS A 435 4.11 5.74 14.13
N TYR A 436 3.35 6.78 14.46
CA TYR A 436 1.91 6.72 14.71
C TYR A 436 1.24 7.84 13.90
N THR A 437 0.10 7.54 13.32
CA THR A 437 -0.70 8.51 12.55
C THR A 437 -2.17 8.33 12.89
N MET A 438 -2.86 9.41 13.16
CA MET A 438 -4.32 9.46 13.24
C MET A 438 -4.84 10.48 12.24
N GLU A 439 -5.84 10.12 11.46
CA GLU A 439 -6.47 11.02 10.50
C GLU A 439 -7.98 10.94 10.61
N MET A 440 -8.61 12.09 10.72
CA MET A 440 -10.05 12.23 10.59
C MET A 440 -10.34 12.68 9.17
N ARG A 441 -11.05 11.85 8.40
CA ARG A 441 -11.30 12.03 6.96
C ARG A 441 -12.78 12.27 6.71
N TYR A 442 -13.09 13.25 5.84
CA TYR A 442 -14.44 13.54 5.42
C TYR A 442 -14.52 13.70 3.89
N PRO A 443 -15.36 12.91 3.17
CA PRO A 443 -15.46 12.97 1.74
C PRO A 443 -16.33 14.16 1.32
N ILE A 444 -15.84 14.92 0.36
CA ILE A 444 -16.62 15.95 -0.33
C ILE A 444 -17.31 15.33 -1.55
N SER A 445 -16.57 14.44 -2.26
CA SER A 445 -17.09 13.67 -3.39
C SER A 445 -16.47 12.28 -3.40
N LEU A 446 -17.27 11.26 -3.55
CA LEU A 446 -16.84 9.88 -3.75
C LEU A 446 -17.07 9.41 -5.20
N ASN A 447 -17.21 10.35 -6.14
CA ASN A 447 -17.33 10.00 -7.55
C ASN A 447 -16.05 9.29 -8.03
N PRO A 448 -16.13 8.12 -8.66
CA PRO A 448 -14.97 7.38 -9.16
C PRO A 448 -14.11 8.15 -10.18
N GLN A 449 -14.69 9.12 -10.88
CA GLN A 449 -13.96 9.98 -11.81
C GLN A 449 -13.16 11.08 -11.12
N ALA A 450 -13.56 11.47 -9.90
CA ALA A 450 -12.87 12.46 -9.09
C ALA A 450 -13.28 12.28 -7.62
N THR A 451 -12.55 11.44 -6.88
CA THR A 451 -12.75 11.31 -5.43
C THR A 451 -11.99 12.44 -4.74
N PHE A 452 -12.73 13.20 -3.92
CA PHE A 452 -12.19 14.34 -3.19
C PHE A 452 -12.56 14.28 -1.73
N TYR A 453 -11.57 14.37 -0.83
CA TYR A 453 -11.82 14.42 0.61
C TYR A 453 -10.82 15.32 1.34
N VAL A 454 -11.26 15.84 2.47
CA VAL A 454 -10.44 16.61 3.40
C VAL A 454 -10.08 15.77 4.61
N LEU A 455 -9.00 16.12 5.25
CA LEU A 455 -8.55 15.43 6.46
C LEU A 455 -7.91 16.39 7.46
N ALA A 456 -8.04 16.04 8.73
CA ALA A 456 -7.21 16.55 9.82
C ALA A 456 -6.34 15.40 10.33
N PHE A 457 -5.07 15.67 10.62
CA PHE A 457 -4.16 14.61 11.07
C PHE A 457 -3.39 15.00 12.32
N ALA A 458 -2.99 13.99 13.06
CA ALA A 458 -1.99 14.04 14.11
C ALA A 458 -0.98 12.92 13.85
N GLU A 459 0.30 13.24 13.86
CA GLU A 459 1.38 12.28 13.70
C GLU A 459 2.36 12.35 14.86
N ALA A 460 2.96 11.21 15.16
CA ALA A 460 4.01 11.10 16.15
C ALA A 460 5.02 10.07 15.68
N GLY A 461 6.32 10.37 15.76
CA GLY A 461 7.34 9.43 15.32
C GLY A 461 8.73 9.82 15.78
N ASN A 462 9.61 8.83 15.83
CA ASN A 462 11.03 9.02 16.09
C ASN A 462 11.85 7.86 15.52
N SER A 463 13.09 8.14 15.14
CA SER A 463 14.10 7.15 14.82
C SER A 463 15.11 7.04 15.97
N PHE A 464 15.74 5.88 16.11
CA PHE A 464 16.61 5.60 17.25
C PHE A 464 17.89 4.92 16.79
N PRO A 465 19.07 5.40 17.25
CA PRO A 465 20.37 4.90 16.80
C PRO A 465 20.74 3.53 17.40
N SER A 466 20.04 3.05 18.40
CA SER A 466 20.31 1.73 19.00
C SER A 466 19.12 1.20 19.81
N PHE A 467 19.07 -0.12 20.00
CA PHE A 467 18.05 -0.78 20.84
C PHE A 467 18.03 -0.28 22.29
N ARG A 468 19.19 0.12 22.85
CA ARG A 468 19.28 0.68 24.22
C ARG A 468 18.57 2.03 24.33
N LYS A 469 18.50 2.80 23.24
CA LYS A 469 17.86 4.12 23.19
C LYS A 469 16.41 4.04 22.67
N PHE A 470 15.94 2.84 22.33
CA PHE A 470 14.60 2.68 21.81
C PHE A 470 13.55 2.91 22.90
N ASN A 471 12.74 3.94 22.71
CA ASN A 471 11.54 4.22 23.50
C ASN A 471 10.41 4.67 22.57
N PRO A 472 9.42 3.81 22.29
CA PRO A 472 8.37 4.10 21.32
C PRO A 472 7.44 5.26 21.74
N PHE A 473 7.56 5.76 22.95
CA PHE A 473 6.80 6.92 23.47
C PHE A 473 7.61 8.23 23.43
N ASN A 474 8.93 8.14 23.22
CA ASN A 474 9.76 9.32 23.01
C ASN A 474 9.70 9.72 21.53
N VAL A 475 8.64 10.43 21.15
CA VAL A 475 8.28 10.75 19.77
C VAL A 475 8.14 12.23 19.56
N LYS A 476 8.55 12.70 18.39
CA LYS A 476 8.28 14.04 17.88
C LYS A 476 6.85 14.07 17.34
N LYS A 477 6.10 15.13 17.64
CA LYS A 477 4.66 15.22 17.37
C LYS A 477 4.37 16.31 16.37
N SER A 478 3.37 16.08 15.53
CA SER A 478 2.83 17.08 14.61
C SER A 478 1.33 16.94 14.47
N ALA A 479 0.70 18.00 14.02
CA ALA A 479 -0.70 18.00 13.62
C ALA A 479 -0.89 18.90 12.40
N GLY A 480 -1.97 18.72 11.67
CA GLY A 480 -2.26 19.52 10.50
C GLY A 480 -3.57 19.15 9.82
N ILE A 481 -3.74 19.77 8.67
CA ILE A 481 -4.89 19.57 7.79
C ILE A 481 -4.41 19.21 6.40
N GLY A 482 -5.23 18.51 5.64
CA GLY A 482 -4.88 18.13 4.28
C GLY A 482 -6.08 17.92 3.38
N ILE A 483 -5.79 17.87 2.12
CA ILE A 483 -6.73 17.63 1.04
C ILE A 483 -6.20 16.49 0.19
N ARG A 484 -7.10 15.62 -0.26
CA ARG A 484 -6.80 14.53 -1.18
C ARG A 484 -7.74 14.60 -2.36
N VAL A 485 -7.18 14.48 -3.54
CA VAL A 485 -7.91 14.42 -4.81
C VAL A 485 -7.41 13.20 -5.57
N PHE A 486 -8.25 12.23 -5.80
CA PHE A 486 -7.94 11.11 -6.67
C PHE A 486 -8.53 11.36 -8.05
N LEU A 487 -7.66 11.31 -9.04
CA LEU A 487 -8.00 11.40 -10.46
C LEU A 487 -7.48 10.13 -11.15
N PRO A 488 -8.30 9.37 -11.90
CA PRO A 488 -7.89 8.09 -12.49
C PRO A 488 -6.61 8.16 -13.34
N MET A 489 -6.39 9.29 -14.04
CA MET A 489 -5.19 9.49 -14.87
C MET A 489 -3.94 9.91 -14.07
N PHE A 490 -4.11 10.61 -12.95
CA PHE A 490 -3.01 11.20 -12.18
C PHE A 490 -2.77 10.50 -10.83
N GLY A 491 -3.65 9.59 -10.45
CA GLY A 491 -3.60 8.96 -9.13
C GLY A 491 -4.06 9.89 -8.01
N MET A 492 -3.54 9.69 -6.80
CA MET A 492 -3.87 10.50 -5.62
C MET A 492 -2.96 11.73 -5.55
N LEU A 493 -3.57 12.90 -5.51
CA LEU A 493 -2.90 14.16 -5.23
C LEU A 493 -3.18 14.56 -3.78
N GLY A 494 -2.16 14.95 -3.05
CA GLY A 494 -2.28 15.38 -1.66
C GLY A 494 -1.63 16.75 -1.43
N LEU A 495 -2.29 17.57 -0.64
CA LEU A 495 -1.76 18.83 -0.13
C LEU A 495 -1.99 18.85 1.37
N ASP A 496 -0.92 18.91 2.13
CA ASP A 496 -0.96 18.94 3.60
C ASP A 496 -0.26 20.18 4.13
N TYR A 497 -0.85 20.77 5.15
CA TYR A 497 -0.21 21.80 5.94
C TYR A 497 -0.05 21.29 7.38
N GLY A 498 1.19 21.07 7.78
CA GLY A 498 1.52 20.43 9.06
C GLY A 498 2.39 21.33 9.95
N TRP A 499 2.13 21.26 11.27
CA TRP A 499 2.92 21.92 12.30
C TRP A 499 3.63 20.87 13.14
N GLY A 500 4.97 20.93 13.22
CA GLY A 500 5.79 20.13 14.13
C GLY A 500 5.95 20.85 15.47
N PHE A 501 5.66 20.15 16.57
CA PHE A 501 5.67 20.74 17.92
C PHE A 501 7.01 20.60 18.64
N ASP A 502 7.79 19.57 18.31
CA ASP A 502 9.06 19.22 18.99
C ASP A 502 10.26 19.56 18.08
N ARG A 503 10.24 20.74 17.46
CA ARG A 503 11.39 21.25 16.69
C ARG A 503 12.49 21.66 17.67
N LEU A 504 13.68 21.12 17.46
CA LEU A 504 14.86 21.55 18.22
C LEU A 504 15.22 22.98 17.80
N ASP A 505 15.45 23.84 18.77
CA ASP A 505 16.09 25.12 18.54
C ASP A 505 17.50 24.82 18.00
N PRO A 506 17.85 25.26 16.78
CA PRO A 506 19.16 24.98 16.18
C PRO A 506 20.33 25.47 17.03
N TRP A 507 20.09 26.39 17.97
CA TRP A 507 21.12 26.97 18.83
C TRP A 507 21.33 26.25 20.16
N SER A 508 20.39 25.41 20.59
CA SER A 508 20.49 24.82 21.93
C SER A 508 21.27 23.50 22.01
N GLN A 509 21.55 22.82 20.89
CA GLN A 509 22.16 21.48 20.94
C GLN A 509 23.15 21.12 19.82
N GLY A 510 23.78 22.06 19.14
CA GLY A 510 24.91 21.74 18.24
C GLY A 510 24.59 20.77 17.09
N TYR A 511 23.36 20.61 16.69
CA TYR A 511 22.98 19.83 15.53
C TYR A 511 23.17 20.61 14.24
N TYR A 512 23.81 19.99 13.28
CA TYR A 512 24.14 20.52 11.97
C TYR A 512 22.88 20.92 11.21
N VAL A 513 22.66 22.21 11.07
CA VAL A 513 21.72 22.78 10.10
C VAL A 513 22.45 22.86 8.77
N GLY A 514 21.95 22.18 7.75
CA GLY A 514 22.55 22.27 6.41
C GLY A 514 22.66 23.72 5.91
N PRO A 515 23.57 24.01 4.95
CA PRO A 515 23.90 25.38 4.52
C PRO A 515 22.79 26.19 3.89
N SER A 516 21.57 25.68 3.76
CA SER A 516 20.45 26.36 3.08
C SER A 516 19.59 27.27 3.96
N ASP A 517 19.76 27.29 5.28
CA ASP A 517 18.94 28.12 6.18
C ASP A 517 19.61 29.39 6.66
N GLN A 518 20.24 30.13 5.75
CA GLN A 518 20.57 31.53 5.95
C GLN A 518 19.33 32.40 5.69
N GLY A 519 18.35 32.35 6.52
CA GLY A 519 17.18 33.19 6.35
C GLY A 519 16.19 33.10 7.49
N VAL A 520 16.37 33.99 8.47
CA VAL A 520 15.37 34.44 9.44
C VAL A 520 14.95 33.39 10.47
N MET A 521 15.71 33.38 11.55
CA MET A 521 15.23 32.87 12.83
C MET A 521 14.16 33.82 13.38
N GLN A 522 12.93 33.38 13.34
CA GLN A 522 11.90 33.88 14.22
C GLN A 522 11.41 32.71 15.05
N ASN A 523 11.37 32.87 16.37
CA ASN A 523 10.66 32.01 17.30
C ASN A 523 9.21 31.86 16.83
N GLY A 524 8.89 30.77 16.15
CA GLY A 524 7.57 30.56 15.61
C GLY A 524 7.33 29.11 15.25
N TYR A 525 6.18 28.61 15.61
CA TYR A 525 5.63 27.38 15.09
C TYR A 525 5.41 27.51 13.58
N TYR A 526 6.39 27.09 12.77
CA TYR A 526 6.24 27.17 11.32
C TYR A 526 5.49 25.93 10.82
N GLY A 527 4.40 26.19 10.11
CA GLY A 527 3.74 25.19 9.32
C GLY A 527 4.57 24.87 8.07
N LYS A 528 4.63 23.59 7.69
CA LYS A 528 5.25 23.14 6.43
C LYS A 528 4.16 22.70 5.47
N LEU A 529 4.20 23.22 4.25
CA LEU A 529 3.34 22.79 3.16
C LEU A 529 3.97 21.58 2.49
N ASN A 530 3.23 20.48 2.42
CA ASN A 530 3.66 19.24 1.79
C ASN A 530 2.74 18.94 0.62
N PHE A 531 3.31 18.86 -0.57
CA PHE A 531 2.60 18.40 -1.76
C PHE A 531 3.01 16.98 -2.11
N THR A 532 2.04 16.13 -2.38
CA THR A 532 2.27 14.72 -2.68
C THR A 532 1.51 14.29 -3.93
N ILE A 533 2.14 13.45 -4.74
CA ILE A 533 1.55 12.85 -5.94
C ILE A 533 1.75 11.33 -5.84
N GLY A 534 0.65 10.57 -5.96
CA GLY A 534 0.66 9.12 -5.82
C GLY A 534 0.02 8.64 -4.52
N MET A 535 -0.14 7.33 -4.34
CA MET A 535 -0.89 6.77 -3.21
C MET A 535 -0.07 6.62 -1.91
N ASN A 536 1.25 6.72 -1.96
CA ASN A 536 2.11 6.40 -0.82
C ASN A 536 2.79 7.65 -0.25
N LEU A 537 2.40 8.02 0.94
CA LEU A 537 3.07 8.99 1.81
C LEU A 537 4.13 8.26 2.63
N GLY A 538 5.31 7.92 2.07
CA GLY A 538 6.42 7.35 2.83
C GLY A 538 5.98 6.40 3.96
N GLU A 539 5.34 5.32 3.61
CA GLU A 539 4.80 4.36 4.57
C GLU A 539 5.91 3.43 5.07
N LEU A 540 5.90 3.16 6.39
CA LEU A 540 6.69 2.07 6.96
C LEU A 540 6.35 0.74 6.30
#